data_6839bf32ea17c4c24b2fb7a71448df07
#
_entry.id   6839bf32ea17c4c24b2fb7a71448df07
#
_cell.length_a   1.000
_cell.length_b   1.000
_cell.length_c   1.000
_cell.angle_alpha   90.00
_cell.angle_beta   90.00
_cell.angle_gamma   90.00
#
_symmetry.space_group_name_H-M   'P 1'
#
loop_
_entity.id
_entity.type
_entity.pdbx_description
1 polymer ?
#
loop_
_entity_poly.entity_id
_entity_poly.type
_entity_poly.pdbx_seq_one_letter_code
_entity_poly.pdbx_strand_id
1 'polypeptide(L)'
;MREIQQKTASVPELFGSMVFNDQVMKARLPKETYRALKKTIENGKSLDPSVANVVANAMKDWAVEKGATHYTHWFQPMTDITAEKHDSFICPQGDGTVIMEFSGKELVKGEPDASSFPSGGLRATFEARGYTAWDPSSYAFIKENTLCIPTVFYSYGGEALDRKTPLLR
;
A
#
# COMPACT_ATOMS: atom_id res chain seq x y z
N MET A 1 23.54 -5.61 36.41
CA MET A 1 23.25 -4.94 35.13
C MET A 1 23.58 -5.92 34.02
N ARG A 2 22.57 -6.45 33.31
CA ARG A 2 22.79 -7.27 32.10
C ARG A 2 22.86 -6.28 30.92
N GLU A 3 24.06 -6.16 30.34
CA GLU A 3 24.23 -5.49 29.05
C GLU A 3 23.40 -6.24 28.01
N ILE A 4 22.35 -5.58 27.52
CA ILE A 4 21.63 -6.02 26.33
C ILE A 4 22.55 -5.65 25.16
N GLN A 5 23.37 -6.60 24.72
CA GLN A 5 24.05 -6.49 23.42
C GLN A 5 22.96 -6.43 22.34
N GLN A 6 22.64 -5.22 21.90
CA GLN A 6 21.90 -5.02 20.65
C GLN A 6 22.79 -5.56 19.52
N LYS A 7 22.44 -6.75 19.05
CA LYS A 7 23.03 -7.31 17.85
C LYS A 7 22.68 -6.37 16.68
N THR A 8 23.62 -5.53 16.29
CA THR A 8 23.46 -4.67 15.11
C THR A 8 23.32 -5.59 13.90
N ALA A 9 22.15 -5.54 13.27
CA ALA A 9 21.90 -6.29 12.06
C ALA A 9 22.88 -5.86 10.96
N SER A 10 23.36 -6.81 10.19
CA SER A 10 24.28 -6.54 9.07
C SER A 10 23.55 -5.81 7.93
N VAL A 11 24.28 -5.08 7.09
CA VAL A 11 23.69 -4.37 5.94
C VAL A 11 22.88 -5.30 5.02
N PRO A 12 23.33 -6.53 4.69
CA PRO A 12 22.50 -7.47 3.95
C PRO A 12 21.19 -7.88 4.63
N GLU A 13 21.17 -7.94 5.97
CA GLU A 13 19.95 -8.26 6.73
C GLU A 13 18.99 -7.08 6.79
N LEU A 14 19.51 -5.85 6.75
CA LEU A 14 18.71 -4.63 6.76
C LEU A 14 18.14 -4.29 5.39
N PHE A 15 18.90 -4.62 4.31
CA PHE A 15 18.51 -4.25 2.96
C PHE A 15 17.19 -4.93 2.55
N GLY A 16 16.19 -4.11 2.23
CA GLY A 16 14.86 -4.59 1.85
C GLY A 16 14.02 -5.18 2.98
N SER A 17 14.47 -5.13 4.25
CA SER A 17 13.75 -5.69 5.39
C SER A 17 12.39 -5.02 5.67
N MET A 18 12.22 -3.79 5.17
CA MET A 18 10.99 -3.00 5.26
C MET A 18 10.20 -2.96 3.95
N VAL A 19 10.45 -3.91 3.04
CA VAL A 19 9.77 -4.01 1.76
C VAL A 19 8.97 -5.32 1.69
N PHE A 20 7.70 -5.23 1.32
CA PHE A 20 6.83 -6.38 1.07
C PHE A 20 7.15 -6.96 -0.32
N ASN A 21 8.37 -7.46 -0.47
CA ASN A 21 8.94 -7.94 -1.71
C ASN A 21 8.48 -9.37 -2.05
N ASP A 22 8.94 -9.88 -3.18
CA ASP A 22 8.58 -11.21 -3.67
C ASP A 22 8.89 -12.33 -2.66
N GLN A 23 10.01 -12.22 -1.95
CA GLN A 23 10.39 -13.19 -0.91
C GLN A 23 9.40 -13.19 0.25
N VAL A 24 8.99 -12.01 0.72
CA VAL A 24 8.00 -11.84 1.79
C VAL A 24 6.65 -12.34 1.33
N MET A 25 6.21 -11.98 0.13
CA MET A 25 4.95 -12.44 -0.45
C MET A 25 4.92 -13.97 -0.54
N LYS A 26 5.98 -14.59 -1.05
CA LYS A 26 6.09 -16.04 -1.18
C LYS A 26 6.05 -16.77 0.17
N ALA A 27 6.61 -16.15 1.22
CA ALA A 27 6.63 -16.71 2.57
C ALA A 27 5.29 -16.58 3.30
N ARG A 28 4.53 -15.51 3.02
CA ARG A 28 3.31 -15.15 3.78
C ARG A 28 2.00 -15.47 3.08
N LEU A 29 1.99 -15.56 1.77
CA LEU A 29 0.79 -15.87 1.03
C LEU A 29 0.61 -17.37 0.83
N PRO A 30 -0.63 -17.88 0.86
CA PRO A 30 -0.93 -19.21 0.36
C PRO A 30 -0.43 -19.37 -1.08
N LYS A 31 0.07 -20.54 -1.42
CA LYS A 31 0.70 -20.80 -2.74
C LYS A 31 -0.20 -20.40 -3.92
N GLU A 32 -1.49 -20.66 -3.83
CA GLU A 32 -2.46 -20.32 -4.89
C GLU A 32 -2.64 -18.80 -5.00
N THR A 33 -2.75 -18.10 -3.87
CA THR A 33 -2.85 -16.63 -3.82
C THR A 33 -1.59 -15.98 -4.41
N TYR A 34 -0.41 -16.47 -4.03
CA TYR A 34 0.86 -15.98 -4.58
C TYR A 34 0.93 -16.18 -6.09
N ARG A 35 0.55 -17.36 -6.60
CA ARG A 35 0.52 -17.64 -8.05
C ARG A 35 -0.48 -16.75 -8.79
N ALA A 36 -1.67 -16.54 -8.22
CA ALA A 36 -2.69 -15.68 -8.80
C ALA A 36 -2.21 -14.22 -8.87
N LEU A 37 -1.58 -13.73 -7.79
CA LEU A 37 -0.98 -12.39 -7.76
C LEU A 37 0.13 -12.23 -8.81
N LYS A 38 1.04 -13.20 -8.92
CA LYS A 38 2.11 -13.16 -9.94
C LYS A 38 1.54 -13.14 -11.36
N LYS A 39 0.55 -13.96 -11.64
CA LYS A 39 -0.14 -13.98 -12.94
C LYS A 39 -0.85 -12.65 -13.24
N THR A 40 -1.42 -12.01 -12.23
CA THR A 40 -2.02 -10.68 -12.36
C THR A 40 -0.97 -9.63 -12.74
N ILE A 41 0.17 -9.64 -12.05
CA ILE A 41 1.30 -8.73 -12.34
C ILE A 41 1.82 -8.94 -13.77
N GLU A 42 2.04 -10.18 -14.18
CA GLU A 42 2.55 -10.54 -15.51
C GLU A 42 1.60 -10.17 -16.64
N ASN A 43 0.30 -10.28 -16.42
CA ASN A 43 -0.73 -10.05 -17.45
C ASN A 43 -1.30 -8.62 -17.43
N GLY A 44 -0.97 -7.80 -16.46
CA GLY A 44 -1.52 -6.44 -16.30
C GLY A 44 -3.04 -6.41 -16.13
N LYS A 45 -3.62 -7.43 -15.49
CA LYS A 45 -5.07 -7.53 -15.27
C LYS A 45 -5.46 -7.06 -13.87
N SER A 46 -6.73 -6.74 -13.68
CA SER A 46 -7.28 -6.45 -12.36
C SER A 46 -7.18 -7.66 -11.45
N LEU A 47 -6.92 -7.42 -10.16
CA LEU A 47 -6.85 -8.47 -9.15
C LEU A 47 -8.24 -8.94 -8.75
N ASP A 48 -8.40 -10.26 -8.62
CA ASP A 48 -9.63 -10.83 -8.07
C ASP A 48 -9.83 -10.35 -6.62
N PRO A 49 -11.05 -9.89 -6.23
CA PRO A 49 -11.32 -9.39 -4.88
C PRO A 49 -11.01 -10.38 -3.77
N SER A 50 -11.19 -11.67 -3.99
CA SER A 50 -10.87 -12.71 -3.00
C SER A 50 -9.37 -12.83 -2.78
N VAL A 51 -8.58 -12.74 -3.85
CA VAL A 51 -7.12 -12.70 -3.80
C VAL A 51 -6.66 -11.42 -3.10
N ALA A 52 -7.28 -10.27 -3.42
CA ALA A 52 -6.96 -8.98 -2.79
C ALA A 52 -7.14 -9.02 -1.28
N ASN A 53 -8.20 -9.64 -0.76
CA ASN A 53 -8.43 -9.75 0.69
C ASN A 53 -7.32 -10.56 1.39
N VAL A 54 -6.89 -11.67 0.81
CA VAL A 54 -5.82 -12.50 1.38
C VAL A 54 -4.48 -11.74 1.36
N VAL A 55 -4.19 -11.03 0.27
CA VAL A 55 -2.98 -10.21 0.15
C VAL A 55 -3.00 -9.06 1.15
N ALA A 56 -4.11 -8.34 1.27
CA ALA A 56 -4.26 -7.22 2.20
C ALA A 56 -4.03 -7.66 3.64
N ASN A 57 -4.64 -8.77 4.06
CA ASN A 57 -4.47 -9.29 5.41
C ASN A 57 -3.02 -9.70 5.70
N ALA A 58 -2.37 -10.43 4.78
CA ALA A 58 -0.97 -10.81 4.93
C ALA A 58 -0.03 -9.60 4.96
N MET A 59 -0.31 -8.58 4.15
CA MET A 59 0.44 -7.32 4.11
C MET A 59 0.27 -6.54 5.41
N LYS A 60 -0.96 -6.44 5.94
CA LYS A 60 -1.26 -5.82 7.23
C LYS A 60 -0.53 -6.54 8.36
N ASP A 61 -0.64 -7.87 8.46
CA ASP A 61 0.01 -8.64 9.53
C ASP A 61 1.53 -8.43 9.50
N TRP A 62 2.13 -8.48 8.31
CA TRP A 62 3.55 -8.18 8.15
C TRP A 62 3.90 -6.75 8.58
N ALA A 63 3.08 -5.76 8.19
CA ALA A 63 3.32 -4.36 8.52
C ALA A 63 3.21 -4.11 10.03
N VAL A 64 2.18 -4.66 10.68
CA VAL A 64 1.98 -4.55 12.14
C VAL A 64 3.12 -5.21 12.91
N GLU A 65 3.61 -6.38 12.50
CA GLU A 65 4.80 -7.02 13.08
C GLU A 65 6.06 -6.15 12.96
N LYS A 66 6.13 -5.29 11.95
CA LYS A 66 7.19 -4.31 11.74
C LYS A 66 6.96 -2.97 12.46
N GLY A 67 5.86 -2.84 13.20
CA GLY A 67 5.52 -1.66 13.99
C GLY A 67 4.67 -0.62 13.26
N ALA A 68 4.14 -0.93 12.08
CA ALA A 68 3.23 -0.04 11.40
C ALA A 68 1.87 0.01 12.10
N THR A 69 1.30 1.20 12.22
CA THR A 69 -0.03 1.46 12.78
C THR A 69 -0.98 2.09 11.77
N HIS A 70 -0.40 2.63 10.69
CA HIS A 70 -1.09 3.35 9.63
C HIS A 70 -0.70 2.80 8.27
N TYR A 71 -1.50 3.12 7.27
CA TYR A 71 -1.18 2.91 5.86
C TYR A 71 -1.49 4.16 5.04
N THR A 72 -0.86 4.26 3.88
CA THR A 72 -1.09 5.34 2.94
C THR A 72 -1.08 4.81 1.51
N HIS A 73 -2.01 5.29 0.69
CA HIS A 73 -1.96 5.13 -0.76
C HIS A 73 -1.09 6.23 -1.33
N TRP A 74 0.12 5.87 -1.73
CA TRP A 74 1.13 6.80 -2.23
C TRP A 74 1.11 6.83 -3.76
N PHE A 75 0.96 8.00 -4.32
CA PHE A 75 0.92 8.21 -5.77
C PHE A 75 1.53 9.56 -6.14
N GLN A 76 1.85 9.76 -7.42
CA GLN A 76 2.36 11.01 -7.93
C GLN A 76 1.42 11.55 -9.02
N PRO A 77 0.57 12.52 -8.69
CA PRO A 77 -0.34 13.12 -9.66
C PRO A 77 0.40 13.97 -10.69
N MET A 78 -0.31 14.38 -11.74
CA MET A 78 0.23 15.21 -12.84
C MET A 78 0.74 16.59 -12.41
N THR A 79 0.48 16.99 -11.18
CA THR A 79 1.01 18.22 -10.55
C THR A 79 2.50 18.16 -10.23
N ASP A 80 3.15 17.03 -10.45
CA ASP A 80 4.53 16.72 -10.05
C ASP A 80 4.77 16.75 -8.52
N ILE A 81 3.71 16.82 -7.75
CA ILE A 81 3.73 16.78 -6.29
C ILE A 81 3.30 15.39 -5.83
N THR A 82 4.11 14.76 -5.01
CA THR A 82 3.73 13.50 -4.37
C THR A 82 2.53 13.72 -3.47
N ALA A 83 1.52 12.90 -3.61
CA ALA A 83 0.33 12.92 -2.78
C ALA A 83 0.12 11.58 -2.11
N GLU A 84 -0.53 11.61 -0.95
CA GLU A 84 -0.81 10.45 -0.15
C GLU A 84 -2.07 10.66 0.67
N LYS A 85 -2.79 9.57 0.90
CA LYS A 85 -3.92 9.55 1.82
C LYS A 85 -3.59 8.59 2.94
N HIS A 86 -3.40 9.16 4.13
CA HIS A 86 -3.15 8.38 5.34
C HIS A 86 -4.44 7.83 5.93
N ASP A 87 -4.35 6.61 6.42
CA ASP A 87 -5.41 5.98 7.18
C ASP A 87 -4.81 5.08 8.29
N SER A 88 -5.64 4.67 9.23
CA SER A 88 -5.22 3.82 10.34
C SER A 88 -5.73 2.40 10.16
N PHE A 89 -4.91 1.41 10.55
CA PHE A 89 -5.40 0.04 10.69
C PHE A 89 -6.38 -0.15 11.84
N ILE A 90 -6.45 0.81 12.78
CA ILE A 90 -7.27 0.71 13.99
C ILE A 90 -8.74 0.86 13.63
N CYS A 91 -9.51 -0.17 13.93
CA CYS A 91 -10.97 -0.18 13.80
C CYS A 91 -11.60 -0.35 15.19
N PRO A 92 -12.21 0.71 15.75
CA PRO A 92 -12.91 0.63 17.04
C PRO A 92 -14.11 -0.30 16.95
N GLN A 93 -14.31 -1.12 17.98
CA GLN A 93 -15.45 -2.01 18.12
C GLN A 93 -16.49 -1.40 19.08
N GLY A 94 -17.75 -1.80 18.93
CA GLY A 94 -18.84 -1.27 19.74
C GLY A 94 -18.77 -1.61 21.24
N ASP A 95 -17.88 -2.52 21.62
CA ASP A 95 -17.64 -2.95 23.02
C ASP A 95 -16.47 -2.21 23.70
N GLY A 96 -15.91 -1.20 23.05
CA GLY A 96 -14.77 -0.42 23.55
C GLY A 96 -13.40 -1.06 23.27
N THR A 97 -13.36 -2.18 22.56
CA THR A 97 -12.09 -2.77 22.08
C THR A 97 -11.72 -2.21 20.70
N VAL A 98 -10.53 -2.52 20.24
CA VAL A 98 -10.05 -2.17 18.88
C VAL A 98 -9.46 -3.41 18.22
N ILE A 99 -9.63 -3.49 16.91
CA ILE A 99 -8.96 -4.49 16.08
C ILE A 99 -8.10 -3.77 15.05
N MET A 100 -7.14 -4.49 14.49
CA MET A 100 -6.35 -4.02 13.34
C MET A 100 -6.93 -4.65 12.08
N GLU A 101 -7.46 -3.82 11.18
CA GLU A 101 -8.14 -4.26 9.96
C GLU A 101 -7.53 -3.60 8.72
N PHE A 102 -7.51 -4.34 7.63
CA PHE A 102 -7.16 -3.85 6.30
C PHE A 102 -7.71 -4.81 5.27
N SER A 103 -8.70 -4.39 4.53
CA SER A 103 -9.40 -5.21 3.55
C SER A 103 -8.78 -5.13 2.15
N GLY A 104 -9.10 -6.10 1.31
CA GLY A 104 -8.73 -6.05 -0.10
C GLY A 104 -9.34 -4.86 -0.84
N LYS A 105 -10.52 -4.40 -0.43
CA LYS A 105 -11.13 -3.19 -0.96
C LYS A 105 -10.27 -1.96 -0.67
N GLU A 106 -9.78 -1.84 0.55
CA GLU A 106 -8.89 -0.75 0.97
C GLU A 106 -7.53 -0.84 0.28
N LEU A 107 -6.99 -2.05 0.12
CA LEU A 107 -5.74 -2.25 -0.62
C LEU A 107 -5.88 -1.82 -2.08
N VAL A 108 -6.91 -2.30 -2.77
CA VAL A 108 -7.03 -2.16 -4.23
C VAL A 108 -7.47 -0.77 -4.63
N LYS A 109 -8.34 -0.12 -3.84
CA LYS A 109 -8.94 1.16 -4.21
C LYS A 109 -8.95 2.14 -3.05
N GLY A 110 -8.25 3.26 -3.23
CA GLY A 110 -8.38 4.44 -2.38
C GLY A 110 -9.19 5.53 -3.09
N GLU A 111 -9.91 6.35 -2.32
CA GLU A 111 -10.65 7.50 -2.82
C GLU A 111 -10.02 8.79 -2.27
N PRO A 112 -8.97 9.33 -2.94
CA PRO A 112 -8.38 10.58 -2.52
C PRO A 112 -9.34 11.75 -2.79
N ASP A 113 -9.34 12.71 -1.90
CA ASP A 113 -9.99 13.99 -2.09
C ASP A 113 -8.97 15.13 -2.16
N ALA A 114 -9.44 16.38 -2.26
CA ALA A 114 -8.56 17.54 -2.33
C ALA A 114 -7.61 17.67 -1.13
N SER A 115 -7.97 17.12 0.04
CA SER A 115 -7.14 17.16 1.25
C SER A 115 -5.91 16.27 1.17
N SER A 116 -5.91 15.30 0.25
CA SER A 116 -4.76 14.42 0.00
C SER A 116 -3.62 15.10 -0.75
N PHE A 117 -3.83 16.33 -1.24
CA PHE A 117 -2.84 17.07 -2.03
C PHE A 117 -2.16 18.16 -1.19
N PRO A 118 -0.83 18.17 -1.10
CA PRO A 118 -0.11 19.15 -0.28
C PRO A 118 -0.32 20.61 -0.72
N SER A 119 -0.60 20.86 -2.00
CA SER A 119 -0.67 22.21 -2.57
C SER A 119 -2.04 22.89 -2.45
N GLY A 120 -3.14 22.16 -2.23
CA GLY A 120 -4.48 22.73 -2.00
C GLY A 120 -5.04 23.69 -3.06
N GLY A 121 -4.39 23.85 -4.22
CA GLY A 121 -4.81 24.76 -5.27
C GLY A 121 -6.04 24.26 -6.06
N LEU A 122 -6.77 25.19 -6.71
CA LEU A 122 -7.95 24.87 -7.53
C LEU A 122 -7.69 23.77 -8.57
N ARG A 123 -6.52 23.78 -9.18
CA ARG A 123 -6.12 22.75 -10.15
C ARG A 123 -5.90 21.41 -9.50
N ALA A 124 -5.20 21.38 -8.37
CA ALA A 124 -5.01 20.16 -7.61
C ALA A 124 -6.36 19.60 -7.10
N THR A 125 -7.28 20.45 -6.65
CA THR A 125 -8.63 20.08 -6.26
C THR A 125 -9.41 19.46 -7.41
N PHE A 126 -9.26 20.00 -8.62
CA PHE A 126 -9.92 19.46 -9.81
C PHE A 126 -9.32 18.09 -10.21
N GLU A 127 -8.01 17.97 -10.19
CA GLU A 127 -7.28 16.73 -10.50
C GLU A 127 -7.48 15.65 -9.43
N ALA A 128 -7.81 16.04 -8.18
CA ALA A 128 -8.08 15.11 -7.08
C ALA A 128 -9.41 14.34 -7.20
N ARG A 129 -10.22 14.62 -8.20
CA ARG A 129 -11.48 13.92 -8.46
C ARG A 129 -11.24 12.61 -9.16
N GLY A 130 -11.03 11.56 -8.38
CA GLY A 130 -10.77 10.24 -8.91
C GLY A 130 -10.57 9.22 -7.82
N TYR A 131 -9.86 8.18 -8.12
CA TYR A 131 -9.49 7.12 -7.20
C TYR A 131 -8.08 6.63 -7.48
N THR A 132 -7.46 6.06 -6.46
CA THR A 132 -6.20 5.34 -6.61
C THR A 132 -6.47 3.84 -6.74
N ALA A 133 -5.66 3.16 -7.51
CA ALA A 133 -5.63 1.71 -7.58
C ALA A 133 -4.24 1.20 -7.20
N TRP A 134 -4.19 0.17 -6.37
CA TRP A 134 -2.92 -0.47 -6.04
C TRP A 134 -2.21 -0.95 -7.29
N ASP A 135 -0.92 -0.62 -7.38
CA ASP A 135 -0.02 -1.16 -8.39
C ASP A 135 0.74 -2.37 -7.82
N PRO A 136 0.28 -3.61 -8.09
CA PRO A 136 0.93 -4.81 -7.57
C PRO A 136 2.32 -5.08 -8.18
N SER A 137 2.71 -4.36 -9.23
CA SER A 137 4.06 -4.46 -9.82
C SER A 137 5.11 -3.69 -9.01
N SER A 138 4.66 -2.79 -8.14
CA SER A 138 5.49 -2.00 -7.24
C SER A 138 5.32 -2.49 -5.81
N TYR A 139 6.43 -2.76 -5.13
CA TYR A 139 6.38 -3.29 -3.77
C TYR A 139 5.92 -2.24 -2.76
N ALA A 140 4.97 -2.62 -1.90
CA ALA A 140 4.67 -1.85 -0.71
C ALA A 140 5.85 -1.88 0.26
N PHE A 141 6.03 -0.81 1.02
CA PHE A 141 7.15 -0.68 1.95
C PHE A 141 6.71 0.07 3.22
N ILE A 142 7.50 -0.07 4.28
CA ILE A 142 7.25 0.65 5.53
C ILE A 142 8.23 1.80 5.64
N LYS A 143 7.69 2.98 5.90
CA LYS A 143 8.42 4.17 6.32
C LYS A 143 7.92 4.58 7.69
N GLU A 144 8.82 4.57 8.67
CA GLU A 144 8.47 4.82 10.07
C GLU A 144 7.38 3.84 10.57
N ASN A 145 6.20 4.33 10.92
CA ASN A 145 5.06 3.55 11.38
C ASN A 145 3.94 3.40 10.32
N THR A 146 4.25 3.67 9.07
CA THR A 146 3.27 3.73 7.99
C THR A 146 3.60 2.74 6.87
N LEU A 147 2.65 1.91 6.50
CA LEU A 147 2.71 1.08 5.30
C LEU A 147 2.40 1.96 4.07
N CYS A 148 3.38 2.16 3.21
CA CYS A 148 3.25 2.89 1.96
C CYS A 148 2.87 1.93 0.83
N ILE A 149 1.72 2.15 0.22
CA ILE A 149 1.17 1.32 -0.85
C ILE A 149 1.29 2.09 -2.17
N PRO A 150 2.17 1.68 -3.08
CA PRO A 150 2.28 2.32 -4.40
C PRO A 150 0.98 2.15 -5.18
N THR A 151 0.48 3.24 -5.72
CA THR A 151 -0.79 3.29 -6.43
C THR A 151 -0.69 4.09 -7.72
N VAL A 152 -1.65 3.84 -8.59
CA VAL A 152 -1.91 4.65 -9.80
C VAL A 152 -3.17 5.46 -9.55
N PHE A 153 -3.17 6.72 -9.96
CA PHE A 153 -4.32 7.60 -9.88
C PHE A 153 -5.12 7.58 -11.18
N TYR A 154 -6.43 7.38 -11.04
CA TYR A 154 -7.38 7.42 -12.15
C TYR A 154 -8.39 8.54 -11.94
N SER A 155 -8.68 9.31 -13.00
CA SER A 155 -9.83 10.22 -13.01
C SER A 155 -11.15 9.44 -12.99
N TYR A 156 -12.26 10.11 -12.68
CA TYR A 156 -13.59 9.50 -12.81
C TYR A 156 -13.93 9.11 -14.26
N GLY A 157 -13.28 9.69 -15.25
CA GLY A 157 -13.36 9.28 -16.66
C GLY A 157 -12.61 7.98 -16.97
N GLY A 158 -11.87 7.42 -16.01
CA GLY A 158 -11.11 6.17 -16.20
C GLY A 158 -9.71 6.37 -16.81
N GLU A 159 -9.25 7.61 -16.96
CA GLU A 159 -7.91 7.91 -17.46
C GLU A 159 -6.90 7.89 -16.30
N ALA A 160 -5.78 7.22 -16.50
CA ALA A 160 -4.66 7.27 -15.56
C ALA A 160 -3.99 8.66 -15.66
N LEU A 161 -3.95 9.36 -14.52
CA LEU A 161 -3.38 10.71 -14.42
C LEU A 161 -1.99 10.73 -13.77
N ASP A 162 -1.41 9.59 -13.51
CA ASP A 162 -0.08 9.47 -12.93
C ASP A 162 0.98 9.38 -14.03
N ARG A 163 1.88 10.38 -14.08
CA ARG A 163 2.97 10.43 -15.05
C ARG A 163 4.05 9.38 -14.84
N LYS A 164 4.16 8.87 -13.65
CA LYS A 164 5.17 7.87 -13.26
C LYS A 164 4.57 6.49 -13.06
N THR A 165 3.40 6.25 -13.63
CA THR A 165 2.82 4.93 -13.63
C THR A 165 3.86 3.97 -14.19
N PRO A 166 4.51 3.11 -13.37
CA PRO A 166 5.30 2.06 -13.94
C PRO A 166 4.34 1.08 -14.55
N LEU A 167 4.05 1.29 -15.82
CA LEU A 167 3.73 0.24 -16.75
C LEU A 167 2.74 -0.84 -16.27
N LEU A 168 1.51 -0.46 -16.04
CA LEU A 168 0.39 -1.30 -16.43
C LEU A 168 0.32 -1.30 -17.97
N ARG A 169 1.43 -1.69 -18.61
CA ARG A 169 1.51 -1.89 -20.05
C ARG A 169 1.54 -3.35 -20.38
#